data_5d8d119cdc3ac737b100aae0f14e2718
#
_entry.id   5d8d119cdc3ac737b100aae0f14e2718
#
_cell.length_a   1.000
_cell.length_b   1.000
_cell.length_c   1.000
_cell.angle_alpha   90.00
_cell.angle_beta   90.00
_cell.angle_gamma   90.00
#
_symmetry.space_group_name_H-M   'P 1'
#
loop_
_entity.id
_entity.type
_entity.pdbx_description
1 polymer ?
#
loop_
_entity_poly.entity_id
_entity_poly.type
_entity_poly.pdbx_seq_one_letter_code
_entity_poly.pdbx_strand_id
1 'polypeptide(L)'
;MDKERTLVLIKPDGVIRNLVGKILMRFEDAGLKIVGMRMFWADEEFARKHYREELDERYKEVEKKYGRNVRNELVKYLKEGPVVAMVLEGVDGINVVRKMVGSTYPNESAAGTIRGDFAHISKDYANAQNVMVRNLIHASEDKSSADIEISLWFKDDELHSYKTVHDIVCFEN
;
A
#
# COMPACT_ATOMS: atom_id res chain seq x y z
N MET A 1 12.94 20.64 -5.37
CA MET A 1 11.79 19.71 -5.40
C MET A 1 11.35 19.49 -3.98
N ASP A 2 10.07 19.61 -3.70
CA ASP A 2 9.55 19.39 -2.36
C ASP A 2 9.50 17.88 -2.07
N LYS A 3 9.61 17.51 -0.80
CA LYS A 3 9.41 16.13 -0.37
C LYS A 3 7.93 15.77 -0.49
N GLU A 4 7.65 14.58 -0.97
CA GLU A 4 6.30 14.05 -1.12
C GLU A 4 5.97 13.09 0.02
N ARG A 5 4.68 13.06 0.40
CA ARG A 5 4.12 12.08 1.32
C ARG A 5 3.25 11.08 0.55
N THR A 6 3.31 9.82 0.95
CA THR A 6 2.48 8.75 0.39
C THR A 6 1.97 7.82 1.48
N LEU A 7 0.75 7.31 1.32
CA LEU A 7 0.22 6.27 2.20
C LEU A 7 0.75 4.90 1.76
N VAL A 8 1.13 4.12 2.75
CA VAL A 8 1.45 2.70 2.57
C VAL A 8 0.65 1.89 3.60
N LEU A 9 0.02 0.78 3.15
CA LEU A 9 -0.64 -0.18 4.03
C LEU A 9 0.00 -1.54 3.87
N ILE A 10 0.54 -2.10 4.94
CA ILE A 10 0.84 -3.53 4.98
C ILE A 10 -0.48 -4.23 5.29
N LYS A 11 -0.98 -4.99 4.33
CA LYS A 11 -2.29 -5.64 4.35
C LYS A 11 -2.33 -6.82 5.33
N PRO A 12 -3.51 -7.34 5.66
CA PRO A 12 -3.65 -8.42 6.65
C PRO A 12 -2.75 -9.64 6.37
N ASP A 13 -2.58 -10.04 5.12
CA ASP A 13 -1.70 -11.16 4.75
C ASP A 13 -0.23 -10.87 5.02
N GLY A 14 0.23 -9.63 4.84
CA GLY A 14 1.58 -9.20 5.20
C GLY A 14 1.81 -9.21 6.72
N VAL A 15 0.81 -8.77 7.49
CA VAL A 15 0.85 -8.78 8.96
C VAL A 15 0.85 -10.20 9.51
N ILE A 16 -0.10 -11.04 9.07
CA ILE A 16 -0.25 -12.44 9.52
C ILE A 16 1.00 -13.28 9.18
N ARG A 17 1.67 -12.96 8.07
CA ARG A 17 2.92 -13.62 7.65
C ARG A 17 4.17 -13.09 8.34
N ASN A 18 4.05 -12.19 9.32
CA ASN A 18 5.17 -11.57 10.06
C ASN A 18 6.17 -10.84 9.14
N LEU A 19 5.67 -10.16 8.11
CA LEU A 19 6.50 -9.44 7.13
C LEU A 19 6.66 -7.95 7.46
N VAL A 20 5.99 -7.43 8.51
CA VAL A 20 5.98 -5.99 8.84
C VAL A 20 7.39 -5.43 8.96
N GLY A 21 8.23 -6.01 9.81
CA GLY A 21 9.61 -5.53 10.01
C GLY A 21 10.47 -5.60 8.76
N LYS A 22 10.32 -6.68 7.95
CA LYS A 22 11.06 -6.84 6.69
C LYS A 22 10.67 -5.80 5.65
N ILE A 23 9.40 -5.41 5.61
CA ILE A 23 8.90 -4.39 4.69
C ILE A 23 9.32 -2.99 5.15
N LEU A 24 9.19 -2.69 6.45
CA LEU A 24 9.63 -1.42 7.03
C LEU A 24 11.10 -1.15 6.77
N MET A 25 11.95 -2.12 7.07
CA MET A 25 13.40 -2.01 6.86
C MET A 25 13.74 -1.62 5.42
N ARG A 26 13.01 -2.11 4.41
CA ARG A 26 13.24 -1.77 3.00
C ARG A 26 13.06 -0.28 2.72
N PHE A 27 12.05 0.35 3.35
CA PHE A 27 11.80 1.77 3.17
C PHE A 27 12.82 2.62 3.93
N GLU A 28 13.17 2.24 5.15
CA GLU A 28 14.19 2.93 5.95
C GLU A 28 15.58 2.83 5.31
N ASP A 29 15.98 1.66 4.80
CA ASP A 29 17.24 1.46 4.06
C ASP A 29 17.32 2.33 2.80
N ALA A 30 16.20 2.64 2.17
CA ALA A 30 16.13 3.56 1.04
C ALA A 30 16.12 5.05 1.45
N GLY A 31 16.16 5.36 2.75
CA GLY A 31 16.15 6.72 3.28
C GLY A 31 14.77 7.39 3.28
N LEU A 32 13.69 6.63 3.09
CA LEU A 32 12.33 7.14 3.25
C LEU A 32 12.01 7.32 4.73
N LYS A 33 11.46 8.48 5.07
CA LYS A 33 11.14 8.83 6.45
C LYS A 33 9.71 8.42 6.80
N ILE A 34 9.53 7.72 7.93
CA ILE A 34 8.21 7.41 8.47
C ILE A 34 7.72 8.62 9.27
N VAL A 35 6.67 9.30 8.80
CA VAL A 35 6.11 10.48 9.48
C VAL A 35 4.84 10.18 10.27
N GLY A 36 4.22 9.04 10.05
CA GLY A 36 3.10 8.51 10.83
C GLY A 36 3.01 7.00 10.66
N MET A 37 2.68 6.29 11.74
CA MET A 37 2.49 4.83 11.69
C MET A 37 1.52 4.36 12.77
N ARG A 38 0.61 3.45 12.40
CA ARG A 38 -0.29 2.80 13.35
C ARG A 38 -0.75 1.41 12.88
N MET A 39 -1.10 0.55 13.82
CA MET A 39 -1.82 -0.68 13.52
C MET A 39 -3.32 -0.43 13.68
N PHE A 40 -4.12 -0.87 12.71
CA PHE A 40 -5.55 -0.62 12.66
C PHE A 40 -6.31 -1.82 12.09
N TRP A 41 -7.45 -2.15 12.66
CA TRP A 41 -8.35 -3.16 12.10
C TRP A 41 -9.57 -2.46 11.52
N ALA A 42 -9.65 -2.39 10.19
CA ALA A 42 -10.71 -1.69 9.48
C ALA A 42 -12.05 -2.42 9.62
N ASP A 43 -13.11 -1.67 9.90
CA ASP A 43 -14.47 -2.12 9.70
C ASP A 43 -14.92 -1.97 8.23
N GLU A 44 -16.16 -2.36 7.95
CA GLU A 44 -16.69 -2.31 6.58
C GLU A 44 -16.83 -0.87 6.07
N GLU A 45 -17.32 0.03 6.90
CA GLU A 45 -17.52 1.43 6.51
C GLU A 45 -16.19 2.10 6.15
N PHE A 46 -15.16 1.89 6.99
CA PHE A 46 -13.83 2.42 6.75
C PHE A 46 -13.19 1.81 5.50
N ALA A 47 -13.28 0.50 5.33
CA ALA A 47 -12.74 -0.19 4.16
C ALA A 47 -13.40 0.28 2.85
N ARG A 48 -14.70 0.59 2.87
CA ARG A 48 -15.40 1.17 1.71
C ARG A 48 -15.01 2.61 1.41
N LYS A 49 -14.63 3.40 2.41
CA LYS A 49 -14.06 4.75 2.22
C LYS A 49 -12.68 4.69 1.57
N HIS A 50 -11.88 3.67 1.88
CA HIS A 50 -10.58 3.45 1.26
C HIS A 50 -10.73 2.91 -0.17
N TYR A 51 -11.54 1.88 -0.38
CA TYR A 51 -11.86 1.34 -1.70
C TYR A 51 -13.13 1.99 -2.25
N ARG A 52 -12.96 3.17 -2.89
CA ARG A 52 -14.06 4.01 -3.37
C ARG A 52 -14.78 3.41 -4.59
N GLU A 53 -15.93 3.99 -4.94
CA GLU A 53 -16.83 3.47 -5.99
C GLU A 53 -16.22 3.49 -7.39
N GLU A 54 -15.24 4.35 -7.64
CA GLU A 54 -14.53 4.40 -8.93
C GLU A 54 -13.84 3.08 -9.28
N LEU A 55 -13.58 2.23 -8.29
CA LEU A 55 -13.05 0.88 -8.52
C LEU A 55 -14.06 -0.04 -9.22
N ASP A 56 -15.36 0.16 -9.05
CA ASP A 56 -16.38 -0.64 -9.72
C ASP A 56 -16.29 -0.45 -11.24
N GLU A 57 -16.11 0.77 -11.72
CA GLU A 57 -15.88 1.02 -13.16
C GLU A 57 -14.52 0.49 -13.63
N ARG A 58 -13.45 0.66 -12.83
CA ARG A 58 -12.10 0.14 -13.14
C ARG A 58 -12.09 -1.37 -13.36
N TYR A 59 -12.91 -2.13 -12.63
CA TYR A 59 -12.93 -3.59 -12.66
C TYR A 59 -14.19 -4.20 -13.31
N LYS A 60 -15.00 -3.39 -13.99
CA LYS A 60 -16.25 -3.81 -14.64
C LYS A 60 -16.11 -5.02 -15.57
N GLU A 61 -15.02 -5.09 -16.34
CA GLU A 61 -14.77 -6.22 -17.24
C GLU A 61 -14.44 -7.52 -16.47
N VAL A 62 -13.85 -7.43 -15.27
CA VAL A 62 -13.63 -8.57 -14.40
C VAL A 62 -14.96 -9.09 -13.86
N GLU A 63 -15.85 -8.20 -13.42
CA GLU A 63 -17.18 -8.56 -12.97
C GLU A 63 -17.99 -9.21 -14.08
N LYS A 64 -18.01 -8.63 -15.28
CA LYS A 64 -18.71 -9.16 -16.45
C LYS A 64 -18.19 -10.55 -16.87
N LYS A 65 -16.86 -10.76 -16.85
CA LYS A 65 -16.24 -12.01 -17.32
C LYS A 65 -16.29 -13.13 -16.29
N TYR A 66 -16.15 -12.82 -15.01
CA TYR A 66 -15.96 -13.81 -13.94
C TYR A 66 -17.04 -13.76 -12.85
N GLY A 67 -18.02 -12.82 -12.92
CA GLY A 67 -19.05 -12.64 -11.92
C GLY A 67 -18.51 -12.14 -10.55
N ARG A 68 -17.33 -11.51 -10.55
CA ARG A 68 -16.61 -11.11 -9.32
C ARG A 68 -16.63 -9.60 -9.17
N ASN A 69 -17.18 -9.09 -8.07
CA ASN A 69 -17.04 -7.68 -7.71
C ASN A 69 -15.74 -7.47 -6.93
N VAL A 70 -14.72 -6.95 -7.64
CA VAL A 70 -13.36 -6.77 -7.11
C VAL A 70 -13.34 -5.80 -5.94
N ARG A 71 -14.15 -4.74 -5.95
CA ARG A 71 -14.24 -3.79 -4.84
C ARG A 71 -14.72 -4.47 -3.56
N ASN A 72 -15.78 -5.26 -3.63
CA ASN A 72 -16.29 -6.01 -2.48
C ASN A 72 -15.26 -7.02 -1.95
N GLU A 73 -14.50 -7.65 -2.83
CA GLU A 73 -13.41 -8.56 -2.44
C GLU A 73 -12.26 -7.81 -1.75
N LEU A 74 -11.88 -6.62 -2.24
CA LEU A 74 -10.87 -5.77 -1.61
C LEU A 74 -11.31 -5.27 -0.23
N VAL A 75 -12.59 -4.87 -0.08
CA VAL A 75 -13.19 -4.51 1.21
C VAL A 75 -13.12 -5.69 2.18
N LYS A 76 -13.53 -6.88 1.74
CA LYS A 76 -13.45 -8.09 2.55
C LYS A 76 -12.01 -8.41 2.95
N TYR A 77 -11.08 -8.33 2.01
CA TYR A 77 -9.66 -8.59 2.23
C TYR A 77 -9.05 -7.64 3.27
N LEU A 78 -9.37 -6.33 3.22
CA LEU A 78 -8.87 -5.37 4.20
C LEU A 78 -9.37 -5.64 5.63
N LYS A 79 -10.53 -6.28 5.77
CA LYS A 79 -11.18 -6.63 7.05
C LYS A 79 -10.71 -7.96 7.65
N GLU A 80 -9.98 -8.79 6.92
CA GLU A 80 -9.60 -10.13 7.38
C GLU A 80 -8.63 -10.13 8.57
N GLY A 81 -8.01 -9.01 8.86
CA GLY A 81 -7.08 -8.86 9.97
C GLY A 81 -6.60 -7.42 10.13
N PRO A 82 -5.71 -7.17 11.08
CA PRO A 82 -5.13 -5.86 11.25
C PRO A 82 -4.23 -5.51 10.07
N VAL A 83 -4.14 -4.22 9.77
CA VAL A 83 -3.19 -3.62 8.83
C VAL A 83 -2.20 -2.75 9.58
N VAL A 84 -0.99 -2.59 9.07
CA VAL A 84 -0.08 -1.53 9.50
C VAL A 84 -0.12 -0.45 8.45
N ALA A 85 -0.68 0.70 8.83
CA ALA A 85 -0.72 1.91 8.01
C ALA A 85 0.47 2.81 8.35
N MET A 86 1.10 3.39 7.34
CA MET A 86 2.18 4.34 7.52
C MET A 86 2.14 5.45 6.47
N VAL A 87 2.62 6.61 6.82
CA VAL A 87 2.89 7.70 5.88
C VAL A 87 4.40 7.83 5.74
N LEU A 88 4.89 7.67 4.53
CA LEU A 88 6.29 7.82 4.17
C LEU A 88 6.51 9.18 3.49
N GLU A 89 7.64 9.82 3.79
CA GLU A 89 8.06 11.10 3.22
C GLU A 89 9.44 10.96 2.57
N GLY A 90 9.60 11.47 1.35
CA GLY A 90 10.87 11.48 0.64
C GLY A 90 10.82 12.31 -0.65
N VAL A 91 11.99 12.53 -1.25
CA VAL A 91 12.09 13.14 -2.57
C VAL A 91 11.54 12.15 -3.59
N ASP A 92 10.60 12.61 -4.44
CA ASP A 92 9.88 11.75 -5.40
C ASP A 92 9.24 10.52 -4.72
N GLY A 93 8.79 10.71 -3.47
CA GLY A 93 8.43 9.63 -2.54
C GLY A 93 7.35 8.70 -3.06
N ILE A 94 6.36 9.22 -3.79
CA ILE A 94 5.27 8.42 -4.35
C ILE A 94 5.83 7.40 -5.37
N ASN A 95 6.61 7.88 -6.33
CA ASN A 95 7.19 7.03 -7.38
C ASN A 95 8.21 6.04 -6.82
N VAL A 96 9.06 6.48 -5.88
CA VAL A 96 10.07 5.63 -5.22
C VAL A 96 9.38 4.50 -4.47
N VAL A 97 8.37 4.78 -3.66
CA VAL A 97 7.62 3.76 -2.92
C VAL A 97 6.93 2.79 -3.88
N ARG A 98 6.27 3.27 -4.94
CA ARG A 98 5.62 2.41 -5.94
C ARG A 98 6.62 1.48 -6.64
N LYS A 99 7.81 2.00 -6.99
CA LYS A 99 8.90 1.20 -7.56
C LYS A 99 9.36 0.09 -6.60
N MET A 100 9.49 0.40 -5.31
CA MET A 100 9.89 -0.57 -4.28
C MET A 100 8.81 -1.62 -4.01
N VAL A 101 7.54 -1.25 -4.10
CA VAL A 101 6.40 -2.17 -3.91
C VAL A 101 6.28 -3.16 -5.06
N GLY A 102 6.47 -2.74 -6.31
CA GLY A 102 6.33 -3.55 -7.50
C GLY A 102 4.93 -3.54 -8.12
N SER A 103 4.73 -4.32 -9.17
CA SER A 103 3.47 -4.47 -9.90
C SER A 103 2.31 -4.89 -8.99
N THR A 104 1.06 -4.61 -9.40
CA THR A 104 -0.15 -5.06 -8.70
C THR A 104 -0.18 -6.58 -8.53
N TYR A 105 0.30 -7.30 -9.51
CA TYR A 105 0.36 -8.77 -9.50
C TYR A 105 1.76 -9.25 -9.12
N PRO A 106 1.91 -10.01 -8.03
CA PRO A 106 3.21 -10.47 -7.55
C PRO A 106 4.06 -11.21 -8.58
N ASN A 107 3.45 -12.06 -9.39
CA ASN A 107 4.16 -12.82 -10.44
C ASN A 107 4.75 -11.93 -11.56
N GLU A 108 4.26 -10.70 -11.71
CA GLU A 108 4.75 -9.70 -12.66
C GLU A 108 5.73 -8.71 -12.02
N SER A 109 5.91 -8.81 -10.72
CA SER A 109 6.79 -7.92 -9.95
C SER A 109 8.24 -8.38 -10.07
N ALA A 110 9.13 -7.46 -10.38
CA ALA A 110 10.55 -7.76 -10.47
C ALA A 110 11.11 -8.24 -9.12
N ALA A 111 12.09 -9.13 -9.16
CA ALA A 111 12.90 -9.49 -8.00
C ALA A 111 13.54 -8.21 -7.41
N GLY A 112 13.63 -8.12 -6.08
CA GLY A 112 14.06 -6.92 -5.38
C GLY A 112 12.91 -5.97 -5.03
N THR A 113 11.70 -6.16 -5.54
CA THR A 113 10.51 -5.45 -5.08
C THR A 113 9.82 -6.21 -3.93
N ILE A 114 9.04 -5.51 -3.12
CA ILE A 114 8.35 -6.14 -1.98
C ILE A 114 7.43 -7.28 -2.43
N ARG A 115 6.66 -7.05 -3.49
CA ARG A 115 5.75 -8.08 -4.04
C ARG A 115 6.51 -9.21 -4.74
N GLY A 116 7.57 -8.89 -5.47
CA GLY A 116 8.39 -9.90 -6.17
C GLY A 116 9.14 -10.83 -5.22
N ASP A 117 9.59 -10.29 -4.07
CA ASP A 117 10.36 -11.08 -3.09
C ASP A 117 9.45 -11.88 -2.13
N PHE A 118 8.26 -11.37 -1.80
CA PHE A 118 7.44 -11.95 -0.73
C PHE A 118 6.12 -12.58 -1.19
N ALA A 119 5.78 -12.52 -2.48
CA ALA A 119 4.58 -13.15 -3.03
C ALA A 119 4.82 -13.64 -4.46
N HIS A 120 3.95 -14.55 -4.95
CA HIS A 120 4.10 -15.11 -6.31
C HIS A 120 2.75 -15.40 -7.00
N ILE A 121 1.61 -15.04 -6.36
CA ILE A 121 0.29 -15.29 -6.94
C ILE A 121 0.08 -14.52 -8.24
N SER A 122 -0.51 -15.17 -9.24
CA SER A 122 -0.86 -14.55 -10.51
C SER A 122 -2.35 -14.19 -10.58
N LYS A 123 -2.66 -13.24 -11.47
CA LYS A 123 -4.04 -12.88 -11.81
C LYS A 123 -4.83 -14.07 -12.36
N ASP A 124 -4.21 -14.84 -13.26
CA ASP A 124 -4.87 -15.96 -13.93
C ASP A 124 -5.19 -17.08 -12.95
N TYR A 125 -4.25 -17.41 -12.06
CA TYR A 125 -4.50 -18.36 -10.98
C TYR A 125 -5.63 -17.88 -10.07
N ALA A 126 -5.59 -16.64 -9.62
CA ALA A 126 -6.61 -16.08 -8.74
C ALA A 126 -8.02 -16.12 -9.38
N ASN A 127 -8.11 -15.78 -10.66
CA ASN A 127 -9.36 -15.87 -11.41
C ASN A 127 -9.85 -17.30 -11.57
N ALA A 128 -8.96 -18.24 -11.92
CA ALA A 128 -9.30 -19.66 -12.10
C ALA A 128 -9.78 -20.31 -10.79
N GLN A 129 -9.21 -19.92 -9.66
CA GLN A 129 -9.56 -20.43 -8.34
C GLN A 129 -10.63 -19.62 -7.62
N ASN A 130 -11.13 -18.54 -8.23
CA ASN A 130 -12.07 -17.60 -7.62
C ASN A 130 -11.61 -17.10 -6.24
N VAL A 131 -10.33 -16.71 -6.13
CA VAL A 131 -9.73 -16.16 -4.91
C VAL A 131 -9.18 -14.77 -5.15
N MET A 132 -9.07 -13.97 -4.08
CA MET A 132 -8.45 -12.65 -4.13
C MET A 132 -6.94 -12.74 -4.31
N VAL A 133 -6.36 -11.87 -5.13
CA VAL A 133 -4.90 -11.73 -5.23
C VAL A 133 -4.34 -11.16 -3.93
N ARG A 134 -3.63 -11.97 -3.18
CA ARG A 134 -2.92 -11.59 -1.95
C ARG A 134 -1.60 -10.94 -2.35
N ASN A 135 -1.52 -9.60 -2.27
CA ASN A 135 -0.39 -8.83 -2.75
C ASN A 135 0.27 -7.94 -1.71
N LEU A 136 0.09 -8.26 -0.43
CA LEU A 136 0.83 -7.81 0.76
C LEU A 136 0.68 -6.35 1.14
N ILE A 137 0.69 -5.45 0.17
CA ILE A 137 0.92 -4.03 0.41
C ILE A 137 0.11 -3.17 -0.54
N HIS A 138 -0.35 -2.02 -0.06
CA HIS A 138 -0.88 -0.93 -0.85
C HIS A 138 0.07 0.26 -0.78
N ALA A 139 0.16 1.02 -1.85
CA ALA A 139 0.79 2.33 -1.91
C ALA A 139 -0.05 3.25 -2.78
N SER A 140 -0.18 4.52 -2.41
CA SER A 140 -0.93 5.52 -3.17
C SER A 140 -0.46 5.58 -4.63
N GLU A 141 -1.39 5.78 -5.54
CA GLU A 141 -1.12 5.73 -6.98
C GLU A 141 -0.43 7.01 -7.48
N ASP A 142 -0.88 8.15 -6.97
CA ASP A 142 -0.42 9.49 -7.34
C ASP A 142 -0.60 10.47 -6.17
N LYS A 143 -0.26 11.74 -6.39
CA LYS A 143 -0.35 12.80 -5.39
C LYS A 143 -1.78 13.01 -4.88
N SER A 144 -2.76 13.04 -5.78
CA SER A 144 -4.17 13.24 -5.41
C SER A 144 -4.69 12.09 -4.55
N SER A 145 -4.37 10.85 -4.94
CA SER A 145 -4.69 9.64 -4.17
C SER A 145 -4.02 9.67 -2.81
N ALA A 146 -2.73 10.06 -2.75
CA ALA A 146 -1.98 10.15 -1.51
C ALA A 146 -2.61 11.13 -0.51
N ASP A 147 -2.98 12.33 -0.97
CA ASP A 147 -3.59 13.36 -0.13
C ASP A 147 -4.94 12.89 0.46
N ILE A 148 -5.80 12.27 -0.35
CA ILE A 148 -7.09 11.73 0.08
C ILE A 148 -6.91 10.56 1.05
N GLU A 149 -6.03 9.62 0.70
CA GLU A 149 -5.80 8.42 1.50
C GLU A 149 -5.15 8.76 2.84
N ILE A 150 -4.16 9.66 2.88
CA ILE A 150 -3.54 10.10 4.12
C ILE A 150 -4.58 10.74 5.05
N SER A 151 -5.42 11.63 4.53
CA SER A 151 -6.47 12.30 5.32
C SER A 151 -7.54 11.33 5.84
N LEU A 152 -7.78 10.21 5.16
CA LEU A 152 -8.66 9.14 5.63
C LEU A 152 -8.04 8.33 6.78
N TRP A 153 -6.73 8.03 6.66
CA TRP A 153 -6.04 7.10 7.57
C TRP A 153 -5.42 7.78 8.78
N PHE A 154 -5.06 9.05 8.70
CA PHE A 154 -4.36 9.79 9.75
C PHE A 154 -4.99 11.15 9.98
N LYS A 155 -4.99 11.60 11.23
CA LYS A 155 -5.24 12.99 11.58
C LYS A 155 -3.93 13.78 11.47
N ASP A 156 -4.02 15.09 11.36
CA ASP A 156 -2.85 15.97 11.23
C ASP A 156 -1.90 15.87 12.44
N ASP A 157 -2.44 15.67 13.63
CA ASP A 157 -1.67 15.54 14.89
C ASP A 157 -0.99 14.15 15.03
N GLU A 158 -1.31 13.18 14.18
CA GLU A 158 -0.65 11.88 14.10
C GLU A 158 0.52 11.87 13.10
N LEU A 159 0.76 13.00 12.40
CA LEU A 159 1.84 13.15 11.43
C LEU A 159 2.95 14.04 11.97
N HIS A 160 4.14 13.48 12.12
CA HIS A 160 5.27 14.14 12.74
C HIS A 160 6.25 14.72 11.72
N SER A 161 6.82 15.89 12.03
CA SER A 161 7.90 16.48 11.24
C SER A 161 9.19 16.45 12.06
N TYR A 162 10.21 15.80 11.52
CA TYR A 162 11.53 15.70 12.12
C TYR A 162 12.61 15.52 11.05
N LYS A 163 13.88 15.71 11.41
CA LYS A 163 15.01 15.49 10.52
C LYS A 163 15.68 14.14 10.82
N THR A 164 16.02 13.43 9.76
CA THR A 164 16.85 12.22 9.83
C THR A 164 18.30 12.55 9.44
N VAL A 165 19.24 11.66 9.74
CA VAL A 165 20.62 11.79 9.25
C VAL A 165 20.66 11.77 7.73
N HIS A 166 19.78 11.00 7.09
CA HIS A 166 19.65 10.98 5.62
C HIS A 166 19.24 12.33 5.05
N ASP A 167 18.31 13.04 5.70
CA ASP A 167 17.92 14.40 5.31
C ASP A 167 19.13 15.35 5.32
N ILE A 168 19.94 15.28 6.38
CA ILE A 168 21.11 16.16 6.57
C ILE A 168 22.20 15.85 5.54
N VAL A 169 22.52 14.56 5.36
CA VAL A 169 23.66 14.15 4.51
C VAL A 169 23.33 14.24 3.03
N CYS A 170 22.09 13.98 2.63
CA CYS A 170 21.73 13.84 1.22
C CYS A 170 21.02 15.07 0.64
N PHE A 171 20.39 15.92 1.46
CA PHE A 171 19.53 17.00 0.97
C PHE A 171 19.82 18.38 1.56
N GLU A 172 20.63 18.49 2.61
CA GLU A 172 21.04 19.79 3.18
C GLU A 172 22.51 20.06 2.83
N ASN A 173 22.77 21.23 2.24
CA ASN A 173 24.11 21.76 2.01
C ASN A 173 24.61 22.55 3.21
#